data_a7fd6beb955d7673cb03e0701da7c7ae
#
_entry.id   a7fd6beb955d7673cb03e0701da7c7ae
#
_cell.length_a   1.000
_cell.length_b   1.000
_cell.length_c   1.000
_cell.angle_alpha   90.00
_cell.angle_beta   90.00
_cell.angle_gamma   90.00
#
_symmetry.space_group_name_H-M   'P 1'
#
loop_
_entity.id
_entity.type
_entity.pdbx_description
1 polymer ?
#
loop_
_entity_poly.entity_id
_entity_poly.type
_entity_poly.pdbx_seq_one_letter_code
_entity_poly.pdbx_strand_id
1 'polypeptide(L)'
;MISRLEQLCIDKGLKMTEQRRVIARVLSDSADHPDVDAVYRRASEIDPKISIATVYRTVRLFQEANILARHDFGDGRARYEEMPSDHHDHLIDLQSGRVIEFRNEEIEKLQRDVAARLGYKLVDHRLELFAVPLDNTAPPGGKK
;
A
#
# COMPACT_ATOMS: atom_id res chain seq x y z
N MET A 1 -0.36 6.67 22.64
CA MET A 1 -1.44 5.99 21.92
C MET A 1 -0.87 5.05 20.87
N ILE A 2 -1.39 3.84 20.83
CA ILE A 2 -0.90 2.82 19.90
C ILE A 2 -1.50 3.06 18.52
N SER A 3 -0.65 3.05 17.48
CA SER A 3 -1.13 3.18 16.13
C SER A 3 -1.88 1.91 15.72
N ARG A 4 -2.69 2.04 14.66
CA ARG A 4 -3.48 0.91 14.20
C ARG A 4 -2.60 -0.24 13.73
N LEU A 5 -1.53 0.09 13.04
CA LEU A 5 -0.63 -0.94 12.55
C LEU A 5 0.13 -1.60 13.69
N GLU A 6 0.51 -0.83 14.70
CA GLU A 6 1.14 -1.40 15.88
C GLU A 6 0.20 -2.36 16.57
N GLN A 7 -1.08 -2.03 16.68
CA GLN A 7 -2.04 -2.94 17.29
C GLN A 7 -2.15 -4.24 16.52
N LEU A 8 -2.14 -4.16 15.18
CA LEU A 8 -2.14 -5.37 14.37
C LEU A 8 -0.91 -6.22 14.62
N CYS A 9 0.25 -5.59 14.79
CA CYS A 9 1.48 -6.31 15.08
C CYS A 9 1.37 -7.06 16.41
N ILE A 10 0.84 -6.39 17.42
CA ILE A 10 0.66 -7.01 18.73
C ILE A 10 -0.31 -8.18 18.63
N ASP A 11 -1.40 -7.98 17.93
CA ASP A 11 -2.42 -9.02 17.79
C ASP A 11 -1.87 -10.26 17.08
N LYS A 12 -0.91 -10.08 16.20
CA LYS A 12 -0.28 -11.19 15.49
C LYS A 12 0.93 -11.75 16.19
N GLY A 13 1.20 -11.28 17.40
CA GLY A 13 2.27 -11.83 18.21
C GLY A 13 3.67 -11.36 17.87
N LEU A 14 3.79 -10.27 17.13
CA LEU A 14 5.10 -9.73 16.80
C LEU A 14 5.66 -8.97 17.99
N LYS A 15 6.97 -9.14 18.21
CA LYS A 15 7.65 -8.37 19.23
C LYS A 15 7.82 -6.95 18.74
N MET A 16 7.40 -5.99 19.55
CA MET A 16 7.50 -4.58 19.18
C MET A 16 8.65 -3.93 19.92
N THR A 17 9.64 -3.49 19.15
CA THR A 17 10.73 -2.67 19.66
C THR A 17 10.37 -1.21 19.45
N GLU A 18 11.14 -0.32 20.06
CA GLU A 18 10.94 1.12 19.88
C GLU A 18 10.95 1.50 18.41
N GLN A 19 11.93 0.99 17.66
CA GLN A 19 12.07 1.34 16.27
C GLN A 19 10.94 0.76 15.41
N ARG A 20 10.49 -0.46 15.73
CA ARG A 20 9.35 -1.04 15.02
C ARG A 20 8.09 -0.23 15.26
N ARG A 21 7.92 0.31 16.47
CA ARG A 21 6.76 1.15 16.77
C ARG A 21 6.78 2.42 15.93
N VAL A 22 7.95 3.04 15.80
CA VAL A 22 8.06 4.26 15.00
C VAL A 22 7.70 3.97 13.55
N ILE A 23 8.22 2.88 13.00
CA ILE A 23 7.94 2.52 11.61
C ILE A 23 6.47 2.19 11.41
N ALA A 24 5.88 1.46 12.34
CA ALA A 24 4.44 1.14 12.28
C ALA A 24 3.61 2.42 12.29
N ARG A 25 3.99 3.38 13.13
CA ARG A 25 3.27 4.65 13.22
C ARG A 25 3.38 5.44 11.93
N VAL A 26 4.56 5.49 11.34
CA VAL A 26 4.75 6.18 10.07
C VAL A 26 3.85 5.58 9.01
N LEU A 27 3.81 4.26 8.92
CA LEU A 27 2.98 3.59 7.94
C LEU A 27 1.49 3.81 8.19
N SER A 28 1.07 3.80 9.46
CA SER A 28 -0.32 4.06 9.80
C SER A 28 -0.76 5.47 9.42
N ASP A 29 0.17 6.42 9.57
CA ASP A 29 -0.15 7.82 9.31
C ASP A 29 0.01 8.19 7.85
N SER A 30 0.57 7.31 7.03
CA SER A 30 0.81 7.61 5.62
C SER A 30 -0.46 7.38 4.82
N ALA A 31 -0.97 8.44 4.18
CA ALA A 31 -2.15 8.35 3.34
C ALA A 31 -1.79 7.94 1.91
N ASP A 32 -0.53 8.04 1.55
CA ASP A 32 -0.05 7.64 0.24
C ASP A 32 0.47 6.21 0.32
N HIS A 33 1.00 5.72 -0.79
CA HIS A 33 1.61 4.40 -0.83
C HIS A 33 3.12 4.59 -0.79
N PRO A 34 3.73 4.71 0.40
CA PRO A 34 5.15 5.06 0.48
C PRO A 34 6.04 3.90 0.08
N ASP A 35 7.17 4.22 -0.54
CA ASP A 35 8.23 3.24 -0.71
C ASP A 35 9.13 3.25 0.52
N VAL A 36 10.15 2.40 0.53
CA VAL A 36 11.03 2.28 1.70
C VAL A 36 11.75 3.59 1.98
N ASP A 37 12.16 4.30 0.93
CA ASP A 37 12.85 5.57 1.12
C ASP A 37 11.98 6.60 1.83
N ALA A 38 10.70 6.66 1.44
CA ALA A 38 9.77 7.57 2.09
C ALA A 38 9.55 7.20 3.54
N VAL A 39 9.40 5.90 3.80
CA VAL A 39 9.25 5.43 5.18
C VAL A 39 10.48 5.79 6.00
N TYR A 40 11.66 5.59 5.43
CA TYR A 40 12.91 5.90 6.13
C TYR A 40 12.99 7.40 6.45
N ARG A 41 12.68 8.26 5.49
CA ARG A 41 12.76 9.71 5.75
C ARG A 41 11.82 10.13 6.87
N ARG A 42 10.60 9.60 6.84
CA ARG A 42 9.60 9.96 7.85
C ARG A 42 9.94 9.39 9.22
N ALA A 43 10.44 8.16 9.26
CA ALA A 43 10.83 7.54 10.51
C ALA A 43 12.04 8.24 11.13
N SER A 44 12.98 8.67 10.29
CA SER A 44 14.18 9.36 10.75
C SER A 44 13.86 10.69 11.43
N GLU A 45 12.79 11.33 11.00
CA GLU A 45 12.37 12.58 11.63
C GLU A 45 11.90 12.35 13.06
N ILE A 46 11.36 11.17 13.32
CA ILE A 46 10.91 10.84 14.68
C ILE A 46 12.06 10.29 15.51
N ASP A 47 12.86 9.40 14.92
CA ASP A 47 13.97 8.77 15.61
C ASP A 47 15.19 8.74 14.69
N PRO A 48 16.12 9.68 14.85
CA PRO A 48 17.28 9.74 13.96
C PRO A 48 18.21 8.54 14.04
N LYS A 49 18.04 7.67 15.02
CA LYS A 49 18.89 6.49 15.16
C LYS A 49 18.46 5.36 14.22
N ILE A 50 17.30 5.46 13.63
CA ILE A 50 16.82 4.42 12.74
C ILE A 50 17.63 4.43 11.45
N SER A 51 18.17 3.25 11.08
CA SER A 51 18.91 3.12 9.82
C SER A 51 17.99 2.65 8.72
N ILE A 52 18.42 2.86 7.48
CA ILE A 52 17.62 2.37 6.36
C ILE A 52 17.55 0.85 6.35
N ALA A 53 18.60 0.18 6.81
CA ALA A 53 18.60 -1.28 6.91
C ALA A 53 17.52 -1.76 7.88
N THR A 54 17.33 -1.04 8.98
CA THR A 54 16.27 -1.38 9.93
C THR A 54 14.90 -1.22 9.31
N VAL A 55 14.72 -0.16 8.51
CA VAL A 55 13.45 0.06 7.84
C VAL A 55 13.15 -1.10 6.87
N TYR A 56 14.14 -1.48 6.06
CA TYR A 56 13.96 -2.60 5.13
C TYR A 56 13.56 -3.88 5.86
N ARG A 57 14.27 -4.21 6.94
CA ARG A 57 13.97 -5.44 7.68
C ARG A 57 12.60 -5.39 8.32
N THR A 58 12.23 -4.24 8.85
CA THR A 58 10.94 -4.10 9.53
C THR A 58 9.78 -4.15 8.55
N VAL A 59 9.90 -3.46 7.41
CA VAL A 59 8.87 -3.49 6.38
C VAL A 59 8.69 -4.91 5.88
N ARG A 60 9.78 -5.62 5.65
CA ARG A 60 9.71 -7.00 5.20
C ARG A 60 9.04 -7.90 6.24
N LEU A 61 9.36 -7.70 7.51
CA LEU A 61 8.73 -8.46 8.59
C LEU A 61 7.22 -8.22 8.60
N PHE A 62 6.80 -6.98 8.47
CA PHE A 62 5.38 -6.65 8.45
C PHE A 62 4.69 -7.24 7.22
N GLN A 63 5.39 -7.26 6.09
CA GLN A 63 4.85 -7.86 4.87
C GLN A 63 4.67 -9.36 5.04
N GLU A 64 5.66 -10.03 5.59
CA GLU A 64 5.61 -11.48 5.79
C GLU A 64 4.53 -11.87 6.79
N ALA A 65 4.21 -10.97 7.72
CA ALA A 65 3.16 -11.22 8.70
C ALA A 65 1.77 -10.83 8.18
N ASN A 66 1.67 -10.43 6.91
CA ASN A 66 0.42 -9.99 6.29
C ASN A 66 -0.18 -8.75 6.95
N ILE A 67 0.69 -7.90 7.48
CA ILE A 67 0.28 -6.61 8.03
C ILE A 67 0.35 -5.54 6.96
N LEU A 68 1.32 -5.66 6.07
CA LEU A 68 1.49 -4.75 4.94
C LEU A 68 1.29 -5.48 3.63
N ALA A 69 0.67 -4.80 2.67
CA ALA A 69 0.62 -5.25 1.29
C ALA A 69 1.72 -4.53 0.51
N ARG A 70 2.41 -5.27 -0.35
CA ARG A 70 3.45 -4.72 -1.20
C ARG A 70 2.93 -4.65 -2.63
N HIS A 71 3.09 -3.50 -3.25
CA HIS A 71 2.65 -3.28 -4.62
C HIS A 71 3.83 -2.90 -5.50
N ASP A 72 3.92 -3.54 -6.64
CA ASP A 72 4.92 -3.21 -7.66
C ASP A 72 4.14 -2.82 -8.91
N PHE A 73 4.14 -1.53 -9.21
CA PHE A 73 3.35 -1.01 -10.33
C PHE A 73 4.18 -0.82 -11.59
N GLY A 74 5.38 -1.40 -11.62
CA GLY A 74 6.19 -1.37 -12.83
C GLY A 74 7.11 -0.17 -12.95
N ASP A 75 7.20 0.67 -11.93
CA ASP A 75 8.08 1.83 -11.95
C ASP A 75 9.40 1.60 -11.23
N GLY A 76 9.69 0.35 -10.88
CA GLY A 76 10.96 0.01 -10.26
C GLY A 76 11.00 0.21 -8.76
N ARG A 77 9.91 0.64 -8.16
CA ARG A 77 9.85 0.86 -6.71
C ARG A 77 8.69 0.10 -6.12
N ALA A 78 8.95 -0.62 -5.03
CA ALA A 78 7.88 -1.26 -4.29
C ALA A 78 7.26 -0.23 -3.36
N ARG A 79 5.94 -0.25 -3.27
CA ARG A 79 5.19 0.63 -2.39
C ARG A 79 4.38 -0.19 -1.43
N TYR A 80 4.09 0.38 -0.28
CA TYR A 80 3.49 -0.36 0.80
C TYR A 80 2.25 0.33 1.33
N GLU A 81 1.31 -0.46 1.77
CA GLU A 81 0.15 0.06 2.47
C GLU A 81 -0.29 -0.97 3.49
N GLU A 82 -1.01 -0.51 4.49
CA GLU A 82 -1.61 -1.39 5.47
C GLU A 82 -2.50 -2.39 4.74
N MET A 83 -2.47 -3.65 5.16
CA MET A 83 -3.27 -4.67 4.49
C MET A 83 -4.73 -4.27 4.54
N PRO A 84 -5.37 -4.08 3.39
CA PRO A 84 -6.75 -3.60 3.39
C PRO A 84 -7.72 -4.66 3.86
N SER A 85 -8.77 -4.22 4.53
CA SER A 85 -9.85 -5.12 4.92
C SER A 85 -10.77 -5.41 3.75
N ASP A 86 -10.89 -4.45 2.83
CA ASP A 86 -11.69 -4.61 1.62
C ASP A 86 -10.79 -4.54 0.41
N HIS A 87 -11.19 -5.29 -0.61
CA HIS A 87 -10.45 -5.25 -1.87
C HIS A 87 -10.65 -3.91 -2.56
N HIS A 88 -9.58 -3.37 -3.09
CA HIS A 88 -9.66 -2.19 -3.96
C HIS A 88 -8.63 -2.32 -5.07
N ASP A 89 -8.85 -1.56 -6.12
CA ASP A 89 -7.99 -1.54 -7.29
C ASP A 89 -7.19 -0.25 -7.31
N HIS A 90 -6.24 -0.15 -8.22
CA HIS A 90 -5.32 0.97 -8.25
C HIS A 90 -5.27 1.60 -9.62
N LEU A 91 -5.23 2.94 -9.65
CA LEU A 91 -4.93 3.68 -10.85
C LEU A 91 -3.63 4.43 -10.60
N ILE A 92 -2.69 4.26 -11.49
CA ILE A 92 -1.36 4.84 -11.37
C ILE A 92 -1.23 5.98 -12.37
N ASP A 93 -0.97 7.19 -11.86
CA ASP A 93 -0.72 8.36 -12.70
C ASP A 93 0.73 8.28 -13.17
N LEU A 94 0.91 8.09 -14.47
CA LEU A 94 2.24 7.93 -15.02
C LEU A 94 3.06 9.21 -14.99
N GLN A 95 2.42 10.37 -14.89
CA GLN A 95 3.15 11.63 -14.82
C GLN A 95 3.70 11.91 -13.43
N SER A 96 2.87 11.72 -12.41
CA SER A 96 3.26 12.07 -11.04
C SER A 96 3.73 10.88 -10.22
N GLY A 97 3.41 9.66 -10.66
CA GLY A 97 3.64 8.47 -9.86
C GLY A 97 2.61 8.26 -8.77
N ARG A 98 1.59 9.10 -8.75
CA ARG A 98 0.57 9.00 -7.72
C ARG A 98 -0.30 7.77 -7.92
N VAL A 99 -0.67 7.13 -6.82
CA VAL A 99 -1.53 5.96 -6.85
C VAL A 99 -2.88 6.33 -6.24
N ILE A 100 -3.94 6.06 -6.98
CA ILE A 100 -5.31 6.33 -6.54
C ILE A 100 -6.01 5.00 -6.37
N GLU A 101 -6.63 4.80 -5.22
CA GLU A 101 -7.40 3.60 -4.96
C GLU A 101 -8.83 3.81 -5.39
N PHE A 102 -9.43 2.78 -5.95
CA PHE A 102 -10.83 2.85 -6.34
C PHE A 102 -11.45 1.47 -6.26
N ARG A 103 -12.76 1.45 -6.25
CA ARG A 103 -13.52 0.22 -6.34
C ARG A 103 -14.74 0.49 -7.20
N ASN A 104 -15.04 -0.41 -8.13
CA ASN A 104 -16.17 -0.27 -9.03
C ASN A 104 -16.92 -1.60 -9.08
N GLU A 105 -18.16 -1.58 -8.62
CA GLU A 105 -18.94 -2.81 -8.53
C GLU A 105 -19.27 -3.40 -9.89
N GLU A 106 -19.39 -2.56 -10.91
CA GLU A 106 -19.66 -3.07 -12.24
C GLU A 106 -18.48 -3.86 -12.79
N ILE A 107 -17.26 -3.38 -12.54
CA ILE A 107 -16.06 -4.11 -12.94
C ILE A 107 -15.98 -5.42 -12.18
N GLU A 108 -16.26 -5.39 -10.87
CA GLU A 108 -16.19 -6.59 -10.05
C GLU A 108 -17.17 -7.64 -10.57
N LYS A 109 -18.38 -7.23 -10.88
CA LYS A 109 -19.39 -8.15 -11.39
C LYS A 109 -19.00 -8.71 -12.74
N LEU A 110 -18.49 -7.86 -13.62
CA LEU A 110 -18.08 -8.29 -14.95
C LEU A 110 -16.99 -9.36 -14.87
N GLN A 111 -16.03 -9.17 -13.98
CA GLN A 111 -14.95 -10.14 -13.83
C GLN A 111 -15.48 -11.48 -13.34
N ARG A 112 -16.42 -11.47 -12.40
CA ARG A 112 -17.04 -12.72 -11.94
C ARG A 112 -17.79 -13.40 -13.07
N ASP A 113 -18.51 -12.61 -13.86
CA ASP A 113 -19.29 -13.17 -14.98
C ASP A 113 -18.37 -13.81 -16.02
N VAL A 114 -17.25 -13.16 -16.33
CA VAL A 114 -16.31 -13.71 -17.29
C VAL A 114 -15.73 -15.02 -16.78
N ALA A 115 -15.33 -15.06 -15.52
CA ALA A 115 -14.78 -16.27 -14.95
C ALA A 115 -15.79 -17.41 -14.99
N ALA A 116 -17.05 -17.10 -14.66
CA ALA A 116 -18.11 -18.11 -14.67
C ALA A 116 -18.36 -18.64 -16.07
N ARG A 117 -18.33 -17.78 -17.08
CA ARG A 117 -18.51 -18.23 -18.47
C ARG A 117 -17.38 -19.15 -18.92
N LEU A 118 -16.21 -18.97 -18.36
CA LEU A 118 -15.09 -19.85 -18.67
C LEU A 118 -15.06 -21.11 -17.81
N GLY A 119 -16.04 -21.26 -16.91
CA GLY A 119 -16.17 -22.45 -16.09
C GLY A 119 -15.45 -22.36 -14.76
N TYR A 120 -15.17 -21.15 -14.27
CA TYR A 120 -14.40 -20.97 -13.06
C TYR A 120 -15.09 -20.07 -12.06
N LYS A 121 -14.74 -20.23 -10.79
CA LYS A 121 -15.17 -19.34 -9.74
C LYS A 121 -14.02 -18.37 -9.47
N LEU A 122 -14.31 -17.09 -9.57
CA LEU A 122 -13.28 -16.07 -9.31
C LEU A 122 -12.96 -16.04 -7.83
N VAL A 123 -11.68 -16.19 -7.50
CA VAL A 123 -11.20 -16.17 -6.12
C VAL A 123 -10.61 -14.82 -5.78
N ASP A 124 -9.86 -14.26 -6.72
CA ASP A 124 -9.18 -13.00 -6.49
C ASP A 124 -8.78 -12.42 -7.84
N HIS A 125 -8.47 -11.14 -7.85
CA HIS A 125 -7.97 -10.51 -9.07
C HIS A 125 -7.08 -9.33 -8.69
N ARG A 126 -6.34 -8.86 -9.68
CA ARG A 126 -5.52 -7.68 -9.55
C ARG A 126 -5.80 -6.80 -10.74
N LEU A 127 -6.17 -5.55 -10.50
CA LEU A 127 -6.48 -4.60 -11.56
C LEU A 127 -5.70 -3.33 -11.33
N GLU A 128 -4.89 -2.97 -12.31
CA GLU A 128 -4.10 -1.75 -12.26
C GLU A 128 -4.31 -1.00 -13.56
N LEU A 129 -4.72 0.25 -13.44
CA LEU A 129 -4.89 1.12 -14.60
C LEU A 129 -3.73 2.11 -14.63
N PHE A 130 -3.08 2.22 -15.77
CA PHE A 130 -1.96 3.13 -15.97
C PHE A 130 -2.46 4.27 -16.86
N ALA A 131 -2.43 5.48 -16.33
CA ALA A 131 -3.13 6.57 -16.97
C ALA A 131 -2.37 7.88 -16.85
N VAL A 132 -2.80 8.86 -17.64
CA VAL A 132 -2.32 10.22 -17.51
C VAL A 132 -3.53 11.11 -17.33
N PRO A 133 -3.38 12.30 -16.71
CA PRO A 133 -4.52 13.19 -16.54
C PRO A 133 -5.17 13.53 -17.87
N LEU A 134 -6.49 13.66 -17.86
CA LEU A 134 -7.21 14.04 -19.06
C LEU A 134 -6.76 15.41 -19.55
N ASP A 135 -6.46 16.32 -18.64
CA ASP A 135 -5.94 17.62 -18.93
C ASP A 135 -4.49 17.66 -18.50
N ASN A 136 -3.57 17.61 -19.48
CA ASN A 136 -2.15 17.54 -19.18
C ASN A 136 -1.62 18.76 -18.47
N THR A 137 -2.35 19.86 -18.47
CA THR A 137 -1.90 21.07 -17.77
C THR A 137 -2.33 21.08 -16.32
N ALA A 138 -3.26 20.22 -15.95
CA ALA A 138 -3.76 20.19 -14.59
C ALA A 138 -3.01 19.16 -13.77
N PRO A 139 -2.57 19.52 -12.56
CA PRO A 139 -2.00 18.51 -11.70
C PRO A 139 -3.08 17.53 -11.29
N PRO A 140 -2.72 16.28 -11.08
CA PRO A 140 -3.68 15.29 -10.62
C PRO A 140 -4.26 15.75 -9.31
N GLY A 141 -5.54 15.92 -9.27
CA GLY A 141 -6.18 16.48 -8.12
C GLY A 141 -6.26 15.58 -6.97
N GLY A 142 -6.02 14.43 -7.10
CA GLY A 142 -6.19 13.60 -6.01
C GLY A 142 -7.51 13.16 -5.85
N LYS A 143 -8.34 13.48 -6.57
CA LYS A 143 -9.48 13.07 -6.34
C LYS A 143 -10.07 12.77 -7.43
N LYS A 144 -10.80 12.23 -7.39
CA LYS A 144 -11.46 11.91 -8.37
C LYS A 144 -12.34 11.05 -8.16
#